data_68fd2ae256eeffac0a05ca5898c6cec3
#
_entry.id   68fd2ae256eeffac0a05ca5898c6cec3
#
_cell.length_a   1.000
_cell.length_b   1.000
_cell.length_c   1.000
_cell.angle_alpha   90.00
_cell.angle_beta   90.00
_cell.angle_gamma   90.00
#
_symmetry.space_group_name_H-M   'P 1'
#
loop_
_entity.id
_entity.type
_entity.pdbx_description
1 polymer ?
#
loop_
_entity_poly.entity_id
_entity_poly.type
_entity_poly.pdbx_seq_one_letter_code
_entity_poly.pdbx_strand_id
1 'polypeptide(L)'
;MKNSLLFIFALATLQLSCSKPSESQSEEVETVAETSETSQTLPTGDNSQTSLDWAGTYFNVLPCASCEGIETWVTLNQDGTFQLKTNYLGLNDAREEIFTGTFKWDDTGSMVQLEGLIGDAPGKYMVGENQIWHLDRDGNRIEGNLAERYILKKQ
;
A
#
# COMPACT_ATOMS: atom_id res chain seq x y z
N MET A 1 24.90 43.07 -18.25
CA MET A 1 24.09 44.12 -17.63
C MET A 1 23.45 43.44 -16.41
N LYS A 2 24.14 43.38 -15.29
CA LYS A 2 24.20 44.31 -14.17
C LYS A 2 22.78 44.73 -13.76
N ASN A 3 22.24 44.15 -12.66
CA ASN A 3 21.81 44.95 -11.55
C ASN A 3 21.67 44.11 -10.29
N SER A 4 22.59 44.40 -9.43
CA SER A 4 22.69 44.17 -8.00
C SER A 4 21.67 45.07 -7.28
N LEU A 5 20.93 44.56 -6.32
CA LEU A 5 20.37 45.40 -5.25
C LEU A 5 20.44 44.65 -3.90
N LEU A 6 21.44 45.07 -3.16
CA LEU A 6 21.56 44.92 -1.70
C LEU A 6 20.43 45.70 -1.01
N PHE A 7 19.77 45.11 -0.03
CA PHE A 7 19.16 45.83 1.08
C PHE A 7 19.58 45.22 2.41
N ILE A 8 20.46 45.95 3.06
CA ILE A 8 20.85 45.88 4.47
C ILE A 8 19.94 46.85 5.23
N PHE A 9 19.36 46.45 6.36
CA PHE A 9 19.02 47.32 7.50
C PHE A 9 18.36 46.43 8.56
N ALA A 10 18.85 46.25 9.67
CA ALA A 10 19.27 46.93 10.93
C ALA A 10 18.39 46.38 12.06
N LEU A 11 18.96 45.75 12.96
CA LEU A 11 19.38 45.95 14.35
C LEU A 11 18.42 46.79 15.22
N ALA A 12 17.77 46.18 16.24
CA ALA A 12 17.42 46.79 17.54
C ALA A 12 16.92 45.69 18.48
N THR A 13 17.66 45.25 19.44
CA THR A 13 17.87 45.59 20.85
C THR A 13 16.81 45.12 21.83
N LEU A 14 17.31 44.27 22.74
CA LEU A 14 17.10 44.11 24.18
C LEU A 14 15.77 44.54 24.81
N GLN A 15 15.16 43.58 25.57
CA GLN A 15 14.78 43.83 26.96
C GLN A 15 14.89 42.50 27.74
N LEU A 16 15.80 42.50 28.71
CA LEU A 16 15.80 41.59 29.86
C LEU A 16 14.72 42.03 30.82
N SER A 17 13.93 41.09 31.31
CA SER A 17 13.27 41.26 32.59
C SER A 17 13.28 39.92 33.36
N CYS A 18 14.15 39.84 34.32
CA CYS A 18 14.15 38.87 35.40
C CYS A 18 13.09 39.24 36.44
N SER A 19 12.28 38.25 36.85
CA SER A 19 11.72 38.21 38.20
C SER A 19 11.38 36.78 38.61
N LYS A 20 12.05 36.26 39.64
CA LYS A 20 11.77 35.08 40.47
C LYS A 20 11.49 35.59 41.87
N PRO A 21 10.98 34.84 42.86
CA PRO A 21 10.33 33.51 42.85
C PRO A 21 8.99 33.51 43.63
N SER A 22 8.20 32.42 43.48
CA SER A 22 7.49 31.88 44.61
C SER A 22 7.13 30.41 44.37
N GLU A 23 7.49 29.64 45.35
CA GLU A 23 7.37 28.21 45.57
C GLU A 23 5.91 27.84 45.90
N SER A 24 5.34 26.83 45.22
CA SER A 24 4.46 25.85 45.84
C SER A 24 4.05 24.75 44.88
N GLN A 25 4.53 23.58 45.15
CA GLN A 25 3.96 22.22 45.08
C GLN A 25 3.07 21.80 43.90
N SER A 26 3.57 20.73 43.27
CA SER A 26 2.85 19.47 42.98
C SER A 26 1.67 19.52 42.01
N GLU A 27 1.94 19.11 40.77
CA GLU A 27 1.26 17.96 40.16
C GLU A 27 1.95 17.62 38.85
N GLU A 28 2.41 16.39 38.86
CA GLU A 28 2.97 15.67 37.71
C GLU A 28 1.85 15.46 36.70
N VAL A 29 1.89 16.18 35.57
CA VAL A 29 1.08 15.84 34.40
C VAL A 29 2.07 15.41 33.32
N GLU A 30 2.17 14.09 33.18
CA GLU A 30 2.77 13.40 32.05
C GLU A 30 2.15 13.94 30.78
N THR A 31 2.92 14.68 30.02
CA THR A 31 2.57 15.01 28.63
C THR A 31 2.81 13.78 27.80
N VAL A 32 1.77 12.98 27.64
CA VAL A 32 1.75 11.89 26.69
C VAL A 32 1.80 12.52 25.30
N ALA A 33 2.92 12.35 24.61
CA ALA A 33 2.99 12.60 23.19
C ALA A 33 1.95 11.70 22.50
N GLU A 34 0.90 12.29 21.97
CA GLU A 34 -0.02 11.61 21.06
C GLU A 34 0.74 11.25 19.78
N THR A 35 1.32 10.05 19.81
CA THR A 35 1.63 9.33 18.59
C THR A 35 0.28 8.95 18.00
N SER A 36 -0.12 9.59 16.90
CA SER A 36 -1.25 9.17 16.09
C SER A 36 -0.93 7.80 15.49
N GLU A 37 -1.12 6.77 16.29
CA GLU A 37 -1.24 5.42 15.76
C GLU A 37 -2.57 5.37 15.01
N THR A 38 -2.48 5.30 13.69
CA THR A 38 -3.61 4.89 12.86
C THR A 38 -3.95 3.46 13.28
N SER A 39 -4.84 3.34 14.25
CA SER A 39 -5.41 2.07 14.68
C SER A 39 -6.21 1.51 13.51
N GLN A 40 -5.59 0.65 12.70
CA GLN A 40 -6.33 -0.24 11.84
C GLN A 40 -7.08 -1.18 12.78
N THR A 41 -8.38 -1.01 12.86
CA THR A 41 -9.27 -1.97 13.53
C THR A 41 -9.15 -3.29 12.79
N LEU A 42 -8.43 -4.25 13.38
CA LEU A 42 -8.40 -5.61 12.87
C LEU A 42 -9.82 -6.16 12.85
N PRO A 43 -10.26 -6.78 11.73
CA PRO A 43 -11.57 -7.41 11.68
C PRO A 43 -11.68 -8.46 12.78
N THR A 44 -12.71 -8.36 13.60
CA THR A 44 -12.99 -9.34 14.67
C THR A 44 -13.71 -10.53 14.06
N GLY A 45 -13.00 -11.61 13.79
CA GLY A 45 -13.56 -12.86 13.27
C GLY A 45 -12.56 -13.66 12.43
N ASP A 46 -12.90 -14.89 12.13
CA ASP A 46 -12.16 -15.74 11.21
C ASP A 46 -12.36 -15.23 9.78
N ASN A 47 -11.28 -14.74 9.15
CA ASN A 47 -11.27 -14.27 7.78
C ASN A 47 -9.92 -14.61 7.13
N SER A 48 -9.74 -14.29 5.85
CA SER A 48 -8.52 -14.63 5.13
C SER A 48 -7.27 -14.02 5.76
N GLN A 49 -7.36 -12.79 6.26
CA GLN A 49 -6.24 -12.08 6.88
C GLN A 49 -5.75 -12.73 8.16
N THR A 50 -6.68 -13.26 8.98
CA THR A 50 -6.37 -13.77 10.33
C THR A 50 -6.19 -15.28 10.37
N SER A 51 -6.81 -16.03 9.44
CA SER A 51 -6.91 -17.49 9.53
C SER A 51 -6.11 -18.23 8.46
N LEU A 52 -5.66 -17.56 7.39
CA LEU A 52 -4.93 -18.20 6.30
C LEU A 52 -3.43 -17.85 6.31
N ASP A 53 -2.63 -18.80 5.82
CA ASP A 53 -1.24 -18.53 5.43
C ASP A 53 -1.21 -17.87 4.03
N TRP A 54 -1.57 -16.60 4.00
CA TRP A 54 -1.73 -15.84 2.77
C TRP A 54 -0.43 -15.21 2.25
N ALA A 55 0.57 -14.98 3.07
CA ALA A 55 1.82 -14.40 2.61
C ALA A 55 2.55 -15.34 1.66
N GLY A 56 3.05 -14.83 0.54
CA GLY A 56 3.74 -15.62 -0.47
C GLY A 56 3.56 -15.09 -1.87
N THR A 57 4.06 -15.85 -2.84
CA THR A 57 3.98 -15.53 -4.27
C THR A 57 2.92 -16.37 -4.94
N TYR A 58 2.09 -15.72 -5.74
CA TYR A 58 1.00 -16.32 -6.51
C TYR A 58 1.24 -16.11 -7.99
N PHE A 59 0.93 -17.10 -8.80
CA PHE A 59 1.19 -17.07 -10.23
C PHE A 59 0.01 -17.59 -11.06
N ASN A 60 -0.23 -16.96 -12.19
CA ASN A 60 -0.96 -17.49 -13.34
C ASN A 60 -0.62 -16.70 -14.62
N VAL A 61 -1.06 -17.23 -15.76
CA VAL A 61 -1.07 -16.52 -17.04
C VAL A 61 -2.47 -15.94 -17.25
N LEU A 62 -2.59 -14.63 -17.09
CA LEU A 62 -3.86 -13.92 -17.27
C LEU A 62 -4.18 -13.73 -18.76
N PRO A 63 -5.47 -13.65 -19.12
CA PRO A 63 -5.90 -13.36 -20.48
C PRO A 63 -5.42 -11.98 -20.95
N CYS A 64 -5.07 -11.91 -22.21
CA CYS A 64 -4.64 -10.69 -22.88
C CYS A 64 -5.44 -10.51 -24.18
N ALA A 65 -5.89 -9.29 -24.45
CA ALA A 65 -6.68 -8.99 -25.66
C ALA A 65 -5.83 -8.90 -26.93
N SER A 66 -4.54 -8.58 -26.80
CA SER A 66 -3.63 -8.31 -27.93
C SER A 66 -2.30 -9.07 -27.86
N CYS A 67 -2.21 -10.05 -26.97
CA CYS A 67 -1.03 -10.89 -26.77
C CYS A 67 -1.45 -12.33 -26.43
N GLU A 68 -0.51 -13.27 -26.33
CA GLU A 68 -0.81 -14.67 -26.01
C GLU A 68 -1.23 -14.85 -24.55
N GLY A 69 -0.85 -13.94 -23.66
CA GLY A 69 -1.16 -13.95 -22.25
C GLY A 69 -0.23 -13.04 -21.47
N ILE A 70 -0.55 -12.84 -20.20
CA ILE A 70 0.28 -12.05 -19.27
C ILE A 70 0.66 -12.96 -18.10
N GLU A 71 1.90 -13.44 -18.10
CA GLU A 71 2.44 -14.07 -16.89
C GLU A 71 2.42 -13.06 -15.76
N THR A 72 1.77 -13.41 -14.68
CA THR A 72 1.54 -12.50 -13.57
C THR A 72 1.93 -13.16 -12.26
N TRP A 73 2.88 -12.57 -11.56
CA TRP A 73 3.29 -12.95 -10.21
C TRP A 73 2.87 -11.85 -9.24
N VAL A 74 2.15 -12.21 -8.22
CA VAL A 74 1.78 -11.33 -7.11
C VAL A 74 2.41 -11.87 -5.85
N THR A 75 3.34 -11.13 -5.27
CA THR A 75 3.92 -11.45 -3.97
C THR A 75 3.31 -10.55 -2.92
N LEU A 76 2.73 -11.13 -1.88
CA LEU A 76 2.21 -10.43 -0.71
C LEU A 76 3.09 -10.75 0.48
N ASN A 77 3.63 -9.72 1.13
CA ASN A 77 4.50 -9.85 2.29
C ASN A 77 3.73 -9.56 3.59
N GLN A 78 4.15 -10.19 4.68
CA GLN A 78 3.50 -10.02 6.00
C GLN A 78 3.60 -8.59 6.55
N ASP A 79 4.55 -7.80 6.07
CA ASP A 79 4.72 -6.39 6.43
C ASP A 79 3.79 -5.43 5.68
N GLY A 80 2.84 -5.95 4.89
CA GLY A 80 1.89 -5.16 4.10
C GLY A 80 2.46 -4.62 2.80
N THR A 81 3.65 -5.07 2.37
CA THR A 81 4.22 -4.71 1.07
C THR A 81 3.89 -5.76 0.00
N PHE A 82 3.92 -5.35 -1.26
CA PHE A 82 3.75 -6.26 -2.40
C PHE A 82 4.80 -6.05 -3.49
N GLN A 83 4.94 -7.08 -4.32
CA GLN A 83 5.55 -6.99 -5.64
C GLN A 83 4.59 -7.60 -6.67
N LEU A 84 4.25 -6.84 -7.70
CA LEU A 84 3.54 -7.31 -8.89
C LEU A 84 4.54 -7.33 -10.05
N LYS A 85 4.79 -8.51 -10.58
CA LYS A 85 5.61 -8.71 -11.77
C LYS A 85 4.73 -9.22 -12.90
N THR A 86 4.84 -8.62 -14.08
CA THR A 86 4.14 -9.04 -15.28
C THR A 86 5.11 -9.25 -16.43
N ASN A 87 4.82 -10.22 -17.29
CA ASN A 87 5.55 -10.47 -18.53
C ASN A 87 4.56 -10.77 -19.68
N TYR A 88 4.60 -9.99 -20.72
CA TYR A 88 3.67 -10.10 -21.84
C TYR A 88 4.20 -11.12 -22.86
N LEU A 89 3.44 -12.20 -23.09
CA LEU A 89 3.79 -13.29 -24.00
C LEU A 89 3.37 -12.97 -25.45
N GLY A 90 4.14 -13.47 -26.42
CA GLY A 90 3.82 -13.35 -27.84
C GLY A 90 4.05 -11.96 -28.42
N LEU A 91 4.68 -11.05 -27.70
CA LEU A 91 5.16 -9.77 -28.22
C LEU A 91 6.62 -9.88 -28.62
N ASN A 92 6.99 -9.18 -29.72
CA ASN A 92 8.38 -9.18 -30.22
C ASN A 92 9.39 -8.57 -29.22
N ASP A 93 8.92 -7.74 -28.32
CA ASP A 93 9.66 -7.22 -27.17
C ASP A 93 9.07 -7.84 -25.89
N ALA A 94 9.79 -8.78 -25.27
CA ALA A 94 9.44 -9.28 -23.97
C ALA A 94 9.44 -8.10 -22.98
N ARG A 95 8.25 -7.72 -22.52
CA ARG A 95 8.08 -6.58 -21.63
C ARG A 95 7.79 -7.11 -20.22
N GLU A 96 8.87 -7.21 -19.45
CA GLU A 96 8.73 -7.44 -18.00
C GLU A 96 8.54 -6.09 -17.31
N GLU A 97 7.50 -6.00 -16.50
CA GLU A 97 7.22 -4.85 -15.66
C GLU A 97 7.16 -5.30 -14.20
N ILE A 98 7.77 -4.52 -13.31
CA ILE A 98 7.77 -4.80 -11.87
C ILE A 98 7.26 -3.56 -11.15
N PHE A 99 6.21 -3.76 -10.35
CA PHE A 99 5.62 -2.76 -9.47
C PHE A 99 5.78 -3.22 -8.03
N THR A 100 6.12 -2.30 -7.16
CA THR A 100 6.22 -2.53 -5.71
C THR A 100 5.47 -1.44 -4.97
N GLY A 101 4.95 -1.75 -3.80
CA GLY A 101 4.21 -0.80 -2.99
C GLY A 101 3.65 -1.47 -1.73
N THR A 102 2.64 -0.86 -1.17
CA THR A 102 1.88 -1.38 -0.03
C THR A 102 0.50 -1.85 -0.49
N PHE A 103 -0.09 -2.75 0.28
CA PHE A 103 -1.47 -3.13 0.08
C PHE A 103 -2.28 -2.94 1.36
N LYS A 104 -3.59 -2.83 1.19
CA LYS A 104 -4.54 -2.77 2.30
C LYS A 104 -5.54 -3.89 2.19
N TRP A 105 -5.91 -4.43 3.34
CA TRP A 105 -7.07 -5.29 3.46
C TRP A 105 -8.35 -4.45 3.45
N ASP A 106 -9.41 -5.03 2.91
CA ASP A 106 -10.75 -4.47 3.09
C ASP A 106 -11.27 -4.69 4.51
N ASP A 107 -12.37 -4.07 4.86
CA ASP A 107 -12.97 -4.15 6.20
C ASP A 107 -13.40 -5.58 6.59
N THR A 108 -13.55 -6.48 5.62
CA THR A 108 -13.89 -7.89 5.87
C THR A 108 -12.66 -8.76 6.12
N GLY A 109 -11.46 -8.28 5.79
CA GLY A 109 -10.23 -9.06 5.84
C GLY A 109 -10.17 -10.20 4.82
N SER A 110 -10.91 -10.09 3.72
CA SER A 110 -10.98 -11.12 2.69
C SER A 110 -10.40 -10.68 1.34
N MET A 111 -10.23 -9.40 1.12
CA MET A 111 -9.71 -8.81 -0.11
C MET A 111 -8.54 -7.88 0.18
N VAL A 112 -7.54 -7.89 -0.69
CA VAL A 112 -6.43 -6.93 -0.67
C VAL A 112 -6.53 -5.99 -1.87
N GLN A 113 -6.19 -4.72 -1.63
CA GLN A 113 -6.03 -3.69 -2.65
C GLN A 113 -4.58 -3.26 -2.70
N LEU A 114 -3.91 -3.48 -3.84
CA LEU A 114 -2.56 -2.97 -4.09
C LEU A 114 -2.62 -1.47 -4.31
N GLU A 115 -1.74 -0.73 -3.64
CA GLU A 115 -1.68 0.73 -3.73
C GLU A 115 -0.51 1.19 -4.61
N GLY A 116 -0.67 2.33 -5.27
CA GLY A 116 0.38 2.93 -6.08
C GLY A 116 0.55 2.33 -7.48
N LEU A 117 -0.34 1.45 -7.92
CA LEU A 117 -0.34 0.99 -9.31
C LEU A 117 -0.70 2.12 -10.26
N ILE A 118 0.03 2.21 -11.39
CA ILE A 118 -0.21 3.19 -12.45
C ILE A 118 -1.07 2.53 -13.52
N GLY A 119 -2.05 3.27 -14.03
CA GLY A 119 -2.93 2.81 -15.10
C GLY A 119 -4.24 2.22 -14.60
N ASP A 120 -4.88 1.43 -15.47
CA ASP A 120 -6.24 0.91 -15.26
C ASP A 120 -6.28 -0.43 -14.50
N ALA A 121 -5.14 -0.94 -14.03
CA ALA A 121 -5.10 -2.20 -13.30
C ALA A 121 -5.84 -2.06 -11.96
N PRO A 122 -6.90 -2.85 -11.71
CA PRO A 122 -7.67 -2.71 -10.47
C PRO A 122 -6.86 -3.06 -9.23
N GLY A 123 -5.84 -3.91 -9.34
CA GLY A 123 -4.97 -4.31 -8.24
C GLY A 123 -5.71 -4.91 -7.04
N LYS A 124 -6.90 -5.44 -7.27
CA LYS A 124 -7.75 -6.05 -6.25
C LYS A 124 -7.69 -7.56 -6.33
N TYR A 125 -7.51 -8.20 -5.20
CA TYR A 125 -7.45 -9.65 -5.11
C TYR A 125 -8.24 -10.14 -3.91
N MET A 126 -9.17 -11.08 -4.14
CA MET A 126 -9.75 -11.86 -3.05
C MET A 126 -8.75 -12.93 -2.63
N VAL A 127 -8.54 -13.09 -1.34
CA VAL A 127 -7.55 -14.02 -0.79
C VAL A 127 -8.24 -15.28 -0.28
N GLY A 128 -7.78 -16.43 -0.74
CA GLY A 128 -8.22 -17.73 -0.29
C GLY A 128 -7.05 -18.64 0.06
N GLU A 129 -7.36 -19.86 0.45
CA GLU A 129 -6.34 -20.82 0.79
C GLU A 129 -5.55 -21.25 -0.46
N ASN A 130 -4.23 -21.00 -0.44
CA ASN A 130 -3.29 -21.33 -1.51
C ASN A 130 -3.60 -20.69 -2.88
N GLN A 131 -4.42 -19.65 -2.91
CA GLN A 131 -4.77 -18.95 -4.15
C GLN A 131 -5.33 -17.55 -3.88
N ILE A 132 -5.22 -16.70 -4.92
CA ILE A 132 -5.91 -15.41 -4.95
C ILE A 132 -6.70 -15.28 -6.26
N TRP A 133 -7.82 -14.59 -6.23
CA TRP A 133 -8.61 -14.25 -7.41
C TRP A 133 -8.38 -12.81 -7.79
N HIS A 134 -7.92 -12.58 -9.00
CA HIS A 134 -7.91 -11.24 -9.56
C HIS A 134 -9.36 -10.78 -9.75
N LEU A 135 -9.68 -9.60 -9.25
CA LEU A 135 -11.03 -9.03 -9.28
C LEU A 135 -11.15 -7.94 -10.36
N ASP A 136 -12.37 -7.64 -10.72
CA ASP A 136 -12.67 -6.50 -11.58
C ASP A 136 -12.51 -5.15 -10.84
N ARG A 137 -12.80 -4.05 -11.52
CA ARG A 137 -12.67 -2.70 -10.95
C ARG A 137 -13.61 -2.47 -9.76
N ASP A 138 -14.75 -3.14 -9.76
CA ASP A 138 -15.76 -3.01 -8.71
C ASP A 138 -15.49 -3.94 -7.52
N GLY A 139 -14.49 -4.83 -7.64
CA GLY A 139 -14.12 -5.79 -6.60
C GLY A 139 -14.90 -7.11 -6.69
N ASN A 140 -15.55 -7.38 -7.82
CA ASN A 140 -16.26 -8.64 -8.04
C ASN A 140 -15.35 -9.67 -8.70
N ARG A 141 -15.66 -10.94 -8.51
CA ARG A 141 -15.04 -12.02 -9.27
C ARG A 141 -15.38 -11.91 -10.74
N ILE A 142 -14.39 -12.12 -11.58
CA ILE A 142 -14.56 -12.19 -13.02
C ILE A 142 -15.26 -13.51 -13.33
N GLU A 143 -16.38 -13.44 -14.03
CA GLU A 143 -17.21 -14.57 -14.40
C GLU A 143 -17.06 -14.96 -15.88
N GLY A 144 -17.65 -16.08 -16.28
CA GLY A 144 -17.66 -16.58 -17.65
C GLY A 144 -16.56 -17.58 -17.96
N ASN A 145 -16.35 -17.85 -19.25
CA ASN A 145 -15.49 -18.96 -19.72
C ASN A 145 -14.00 -18.80 -19.38
N LEU A 146 -13.57 -17.61 -19.02
CA LEU A 146 -12.18 -17.31 -18.66
C LEU A 146 -11.98 -17.13 -17.14
N ALA A 147 -13.03 -17.30 -16.33
CA ALA A 147 -12.98 -17.06 -14.87
C ALA A 147 -11.81 -17.77 -14.18
N GLU A 148 -11.56 -19.03 -14.54
CA GLU A 148 -10.46 -19.83 -13.97
C GLU A 148 -9.06 -19.25 -14.28
N ARG A 149 -8.93 -18.50 -15.35
CA ARG A 149 -7.65 -17.87 -15.72
C ARG A 149 -7.30 -16.67 -14.85
N TYR A 150 -8.26 -16.16 -14.09
CA TYR A 150 -8.06 -15.06 -13.14
C TYR A 150 -7.76 -15.55 -11.72
N ILE A 151 -7.50 -16.86 -11.55
CA ILE A 151 -7.11 -17.46 -10.27
C ILE A 151 -5.61 -17.72 -10.27
N LEU A 152 -4.88 -16.98 -9.44
CA LEU A 152 -3.45 -17.18 -9.25
C LEU A 152 -3.23 -18.17 -8.11
N LYS A 153 -2.36 -19.14 -8.32
CA LYS A 153 -2.04 -20.20 -7.35
C LYS A 153 -0.75 -19.88 -6.61
N LYS A 154 -0.72 -20.17 -5.32
CA LYS A 154 0.48 -20.05 -4.48
C LYS A 154 1.57 -20.98 -4.98
N GLN A 155 2.81 -20.48 -5.01
CA GLN A 155 4.01 -21.19 -5.50
C GLN A 155 4.78 -21.85 -4.37
#